data_a8e5e77b19f2da64e5b7ca307435a40a
#
_entry.id   a8e5e77b19f2da64e5b7ca307435a40a
#
_cell.length_a   1.000
_cell.length_b   1.000
_cell.length_c   1.000
_cell.angle_alpha   90.00
_cell.angle_beta   90.00
_cell.angle_gamma   90.00
#
_symmetry.space_group_name_H-M   'P 1'
#
loop_
_entity.id
_entity.type
_entity.pdbx_description
1 polymer ?
#
loop_
_entity_poly.entity_id
_entity_poly.type
_entity_poly.pdbx_seq_one_letter_code
_entity_poly.pdbx_strand_id
1 'polypeptide(L)'
;KQLIPQERQIYHAELEICPYCGTPLRLSGHYTWRKTVQTLNGVVYVASRPKECPNPGCPQFGKRYPSAAAQRVALPNSTYGLDVVAQIGWWRDYEHLSDTEIHRRLQGRVQISRREVDWLLQQYRLLLACAHPSALDRLTQAVAEYGGLIVSLDGLEPEGAQEQLWVVWEVLTQTILLAAWLPRVTAETLGALVKPVKDFLEHQGFPVLATLSDKQSPLEKALETFWPGVRHQWCQAHFLRNLAQPLY
;
A
#
# COMPACT_ATOMS: atom_id res chain seq x y z
N LYS A 1 21.62 -10.55 21.32
CA LYS A 1 21.86 -9.33 22.14
C LYS A 1 20.54 -8.85 22.71
N GLN A 2 20.48 -8.56 24.01
CA GLN A 2 19.29 -8.02 24.64
C GLN A 2 19.15 -6.54 24.26
N LEU A 3 18.01 -6.15 23.71
CA LEU A 3 17.70 -4.75 23.40
C LEU A 3 17.33 -4.02 24.70
N ILE A 4 18.01 -2.93 24.99
CA ILE A 4 17.74 -2.09 26.18
C ILE A 4 16.94 -0.88 25.73
N PRO A 5 15.66 -0.72 26.15
CA PRO A 5 14.86 0.41 25.78
C PRO A 5 15.36 1.69 26.46
N GLN A 6 15.43 2.76 25.67
CA GLN A 6 15.80 4.11 26.11
C GLN A 6 14.57 4.89 26.60
N GLU A 7 13.39 4.51 26.11
CA GLU A 7 12.12 5.17 26.40
C GLU A 7 11.00 4.13 26.60
N ARG A 8 9.96 4.51 27.36
CA ARG A 8 8.74 3.71 27.53
C ARG A 8 7.54 4.48 27.00
N GLN A 9 6.80 3.86 26.08
CA GLN A 9 5.59 4.40 25.49
C GLN A 9 4.42 3.48 25.82
N ILE A 10 3.46 3.98 26.61
CA ILE A 10 2.25 3.25 26.98
C ILE A 10 1.07 3.91 26.27
N TYR A 11 0.47 3.18 25.36
CA TYR A 11 -0.68 3.61 24.58
C TYR A 11 -1.97 3.06 25.20
N HIS A 12 -2.97 3.91 25.31
CA HIS A 12 -4.31 3.56 25.72
C HIS A 12 -5.23 3.50 24.49
N ALA A 13 -6.26 2.63 24.55
CA ALA A 13 -7.27 2.59 23.49
C ALA A 13 -7.93 3.98 23.34
N GLU A 14 -8.05 4.42 22.11
CA GLU A 14 -8.63 5.73 21.75
C GLU A 14 -10.16 5.73 21.84
N LEU A 15 -10.78 4.56 21.71
CA LEU A 15 -12.23 4.42 21.81
C LEU A 15 -12.69 4.68 23.25
N GLU A 16 -13.63 5.60 23.43
CA GLU A 16 -14.12 5.99 24.75
C GLU A 16 -15.44 5.29 25.13
N ILE A 17 -16.27 4.98 24.15
CA ILE A 17 -17.60 4.38 24.36
C ILE A 17 -17.71 3.05 23.58
N CYS A 18 -18.48 2.14 24.13
CA CYS A 18 -18.77 0.87 23.46
C CYS A 18 -19.63 1.10 22.20
N PRO A 19 -19.18 0.70 21.00
CA PRO A 19 -19.93 0.92 19.77
C PRO A 19 -21.26 0.14 19.71
N TYR A 20 -21.47 -0.79 20.63
CA TYR A 20 -22.66 -1.64 20.66
C TYR A 20 -23.75 -1.11 21.62
N CYS A 21 -23.38 -0.69 22.83
CA CYS A 21 -24.34 -0.30 23.86
C CYS A 21 -24.18 1.14 24.35
N GLY A 22 -23.25 1.92 23.79
CA GLY A 22 -23.01 3.30 24.17
C GLY A 22 -22.41 3.51 25.56
N THR A 23 -22.19 2.45 26.35
CA THR A 23 -21.61 2.56 27.70
C THR A 23 -20.16 2.99 27.63
N PRO A 24 -19.68 3.93 28.49
CA PRO A 24 -18.27 4.27 28.60
C PRO A 24 -17.42 3.02 28.86
N LEU A 25 -16.35 2.88 28.08
CA LEU A 25 -15.38 1.80 28.22
C LEU A 25 -14.48 2.06 29.44
N ARG A 26 -14.13 1.01 30.16
CA ARG A 26 -13.16 1.08 31.24
C ARG A 26 -11.78 0.59 30.81
N LEU A 27 -10.74 1.13 31.41
CA LEU A 27 -9.37 0.69 31.17
C LEU A 27 -9.18 -0.74 31.70
N SER A 28 -8.71 -1.65 30.85
CA SER A 28 -8.42 -3.03 31.26
C SER A 28 -7.21 -3.09 32.21
N GLY A 29 -7.24 -4.01 33.16
CA GLY A 29 -6.07 -4.32 34.01
C GLY A 29 -4.92 -5.00 33.27
N HIS A 30 -5.14 -5.46 32.05
CA HIS A 30 -4.19 -6.24 31.25
C HIS A 30 -3.73 -5.49 30.03
N TYR A 31 -2.49 -5.72 29.59
CA TYR A 31 -2.00 -5.25 28.31
C TYR A 31 -2.41 -6.19 27.19
N THR A 32 -2.74 -5.65 26.01
CA THR A 32 -2.99 -6.46 24.82
C THR A 32 -1.67 -7.07 24.34
N TRP A 33 -0.62 -6.25 24.32
CA TRP A 33 0.75 -6.66 24.06
C TRP A 33 1.73 -5.65 24.64
N ARG A 34 2.95 -6.12 24.84
CA ARG A 34 4.10 -5.30 25.30
C ARG A 34 5.38 -5.88 24.75
N LYS A 35 6.26 -5.05 24.22
CA LYS A 35 7.55 -5.48 23.67
C LYS A 35 8.54 -4.32 23.53
N THR A 36 9.82 -4.68 23.36
CA THR A 36 10.87 -3.74 22.98
C THR A 36 10.96 -3.69 21.45
N VAL A 37 10.96 -2.48 20.89
CA VAL A 37 10.94 -2.19 19.46
C VAL A 37 12.15 -1.34 19.11
N GLN A 38 12.85 -1.68 18.03
CA GLN A 38 13.86 -0.85 17.41
C GLN A 38 13.21 0.07 16.39
N THR A 39 13.35 1.36 16.57
CA THR A 39 12.92 2.41 15.64
C THR A 39 14.14 3.08 15.02
N LEU A 40 13.94 3.94 14.03
CA LEU A 40 15.01 4.76 13.45
C LEU A 40 15.60 5.75 14.48
N ASN A 41 14.86 6.07 15.54
CA ASN A 41 15.25 7.04 16.57
C ASN A 41 15.76 6.39 17.85
N GLY A 42 15.84 5.06 17.91
CA GLY A 42 16.34 4.32 19.05
C GLY A 42 15.45 3.15 19.45
N VAL A 43 15.73 2.59 20.62
CA VAL A 43 15.03 1.42 21.15
C VAL A 43 13.98 1.87 22.15
N VAL A 44 12.72 1.53 21.91
CA VAL A 44 11.57 1.91 22.75
C VAL A 44 10.87 0.68 23.32
N TYR A 45 10.42 0.76 24.56
CA TYR A 45 9.49 -0.21 25.12
C TYR A 45 8.08 0.27 24.83
N VAL A 46 7.30 -0.52 24.11
CA VAL A 46 5.93 -0.19 23.73
C VAL A 46 4.96 -1.14 24.41
N ALA A 47 3.90 -0.60 24.98
CA ALA A 47 2.80 -1.38 25.56
C ALA A 47 1.45 -0.81 25.13
N SER A 48 0.51 -1.68 24.78
CA SER A 48 -0.87 -1.34 24.45
C SER A 48 -1.80 -1.78 25.57
N ARG A 49 -2.45 -0.82 26.21
CA ARG A 49 -3.44 -1.04 27.27
C ARG A 49 -4.84 -0.85 26.71
N PRO A 50 -5.64 -1.93 26.55
CA PRO A 50 -6.95 -1.86 25.94
C PRO A 50 -7.97 -1.29 26.91
N LYS A 51 -9.10 -0.82 26.38
CA LYS A 51 -10.34 -0.59 27.11
C LYS A 51 -11.31 -1.75 26.86
N GLU A 52 -12.23 -1.99 27.81
CA GLU A 52 -13.21 -3.08 27.70
C GLU A 52 -14.61 -2.59 28.08
N CYS A 53 -15.63 -3.24 27.49
CA CYS A 53 -17.02 -2.93 27.81
C CYS A 53 -17.38 -3.49 29.20
N PRO A 54 -17.79 -2.64 30.16
CA PRO A 54 -18.14 -3.07 31.51
C PRO A 54 -19.60 -3.50 31.67
N ASN A 55 -20.46 -3.33 30.67
CA ASN A 55 -21.89 -3.61 30.75
C ASN A 55 -22.17 -5.10 30.57
N PRO A 56 -22.63 -5.85 31.65
CA PRO A 56 -22.91 -7.28 31.58
C PRO A 56 -24.04 -7.65 30.58
N GLY A 57 -24.96 -6.69 30.34
CA GLY A 57 -26.06 -6.90 29.38
C GLY A 57 -25.67 -6.67 27.92
N CYS A 58 -24.42 -6.30 27.64
CA CYS A 58 -23.94 -6.05 26.29
C CYS A 58 -23.36 -7.34 25.66
N PRO A 59 -23.70 -7.68 24.40
CA PRO A 59 -23.07 -8.79 23.68
C PRO A 59 -21.54 -8.67 23.56
N GLN A 60 -20.99 -7.47 23.76
CA GLN A 60 -19.55 -7.18 23.76
C GLN A 60 -18.97 -7.02 25.19
N PHE A 61 -19.67 -7.53 26.21
CA PHE A 61 -19.16 -7.53 27.60
C PHE A 61 -17.75 -8.12 27.68
N GLY A 62 -16.82 -7.43 28.29
CA GLY A 62 -15.44 -7.85 28.42
C GLY A 62 -14.60 -7.85 27.13
N LYS A 63 -15.17 -7.51 25.98
CA LYS A 63 -14.41 -7.35 24.73
C LYS A 63 -13.38 -6.23 24.88
N ARG A 64 -12.13 -6.53 24.52
CA ARG A 64 -11.02 -5.61 24.61
C ARG A 64 -10.82 -4.87 23.28
N TYR A 65 -10.79 -3.55 23.34
CA TYR A 65 -10.51 -2.66 22.24
C TYR A 65 -9.06 -2.17 22.39
N PRO A 66 -8.13 -2.60 21.51
CA PRO A 66 -6.70 -2.20 21.60
C PRO A 66 -6.51 -0.77 21.13
N SER A 67 -5.33 -0.20 21.45
CA SER A 67 -4.93 1.09 20.88
C SER A 67 -4.50 0.94 19.42
N ALA A 68 -5.08 1.74 18.54
CA ALA A 68 -4.69 1.85 17.14
C ALA A 68 -3.31 2.54 16.99
N ALA A 69 -3.02 3.53 17.84
CA ALA A 69 -1.71 4.20 17.84
C ALA A 69 -0.58 3.24 18.19
N ALA A 70 -0.79 2.34 19.17
CA ALA A 70 0.20 1.30 19.48
C ALA A 70 0.47 0.37 18.28
N GLN A 71 -0.56 0.01 17.52
CA GLN A 71 -0.42 -0.85 16.33
C GLN A 71 0.36 -0.18 15.20
N ARG A 72 0.38 1.15 15.15
CA ARG A 72 1.16 1.93 14.17
C ARG A 72 2.65 1.99 14.49
N VAL A 73 3.09 1.59 15.69
CA VAL A 73 4.50 1.57 16.04
C VAL A 73 5.22 0.38 15.45
N ALA A 74 4.65 -0.81 15.57
CA ALA A 74 5.27 -2.03 15.06
C ALA A 74 4.22 -3.16 14.87
N LEU A 75 4.49 -4.07 13.94
CA LEU A 75 3.69 -5.28 13.74
C LEU A 75 3.72 -6.18 14.99
N PRO A 76 2.66 -6.97 15.28
CA PRO A 76 2.55 -7.75 16.51
C PRO A 76 3.77 -8.63 16.83
N ASN A 77 4.32 -9.31 15.85
CA ASN A 77 5.43 -10.28 16.01
C ASN A 77 6.79 -9.71 15.54
N SER A 78 6.89 -8.40 15.35
CA SER A 78 8.14 -7.75 14.92
C SER A 78 8.78 -6.99 16.09
N THR A 79 10.10 -7.03 16.18
CA THR A 79 10.91 -6.17 17.04
C THR A 79 11.40 -4.91 16.33
N TYR A 80 11.04 -4.74 15.06
CA TYR A 80 11.32 -3.55 14.26
C TYR A 80 10.09 -2.68 14.15
N GLY A 81 10.28 -1.37 14.25
CA GLY A 81 9.24 -0.37 14.05
C GLY A 81 8.77 -0.32 12.60
N LEU A 82 7.54 0.13 12.39
CA LEU A 82 7.01 0.36 11.04
C LEU A 82 7.77 1.48 10.31
N ASP A 83 8.38 2.41 11.04
CA ASP A 83 9.29 3.43 10.49
C ASP A 83 10.53 2.80 9.84
N VAL A 84 11.13 1.76 10.47
CA VAL A 84 12.25 1.01 9.91
C VAL A 84 11.80 0.25 8.64
N VAL A 85 10.64 -0.39 8.70
CA VAL A 85 10.07 -1.13 7.54
C VAL A 85 9.82 -0.18 6.37
N ALA A 86 9.16 0.96 6.63
CA ALA A 86 8.87 1.97 5.61
C ALA A 86 10.16 2.57 5.01
N GLN A 87 11.17 2.83 5.84
CA GLN A 87 12.45 3.39 5.38
C GLN A 87 13.22 2.41 4.48
N ILE A 88 13.21 1.11 4.82
CA ILE A 88 13.79 0.06 3.98
C ILE A 88 13.11 0.02 2.62
N GLY A 89 11.77 0.03 2.61
CA GLY A 89 10.97 0.06 1.38
C GLY A 89 11.26 1.29 0.54
N TRP A 90 11.28 2.48 1.16
CA TRP A 90 11.62 3.73 0.49
C TRP A 90 13.00 3.68 -0.16
N TRP A 91 14.02 3.26 0.54
CA TRP A 91 15.37 3.15 0.01
C TRP A 91 15.48 2.14 -1.13
N ARG A 92 14.72 1.04 -1.07
CA ARG A 92 14.71 0.05 -2.14
C ARG A 92 13.97 0.54 -3.39
N ASP A 93 12.74 1.02 -3.23
CA ASP A 93 11.84 1.25 -4.34
C ASP A 93 12.01 2.65 -4.95
N TYR A 94 12.41 3.66 -4.15
CA TYR A 94 12.59 5.04 -4.60
C TYR A 94 14.07 5.40 -4.85
N GLU A 95 14.99 5.04 -3.95
CA GLU A 95 16.42 5.32 -4.11
C GLU A 95 17.18 4.18 -4.81
N HIS A 96 16.51 3.07 -5.14
CA HIS A 96 17.07 1.89 -5.83
C HIS A 96 18.31 1.29 -5.16
N LEU A 97 18.40 1.36 -3.81
CA LEU A 97 19.54 0.85 -3.08
C LEU A 97 19.55 -0.68 -3.00
N SER A 98 20.73 -1.27 -3.03
CA SER A 98 20.93 -2.68 -2.75
C SER A 98 20.72 -3.00 -1.26
N ASP A 99 20.41 -4.28 -0.93
CA ASP A 99 20.26 -4.72 0.48
C ASP A 99 21.53 -4.47 1.29
N THR A 100 22.69 -4.57 0.66
CA THR A 100 23.99 -4.29 1.29
C THR A 100 24.10 -2.82 1.68
N GLU A 101 23.68 -1.92 0.81
CA GLU A 101 23.71 -0.48 1.06
C GLU A 101 22.67 -0.08 2.13
N ILE A 102 21.45 -0.65 2.04
CA ILE A 102 20.40 -0.44 3.05
C ILE A 102 20.88 -0.91 4.42
N HIS A 103 21.46 -2.11 4.49
CA HIS A 103 22.04 -2.63 5.73
C HIS A 103 23.13 -1.71 6.28
N ARG A 104 24.02 -1.20 5.42
CA ARG A 104 25.07 -0.26 5.80
C ARG A 104 24.51 1.04 6.38
N ARG A 105 23.45 1.60 5.78
CA ARG A 105 22.80 2.83 6.27
C ARG A 105 22.08 2.65 7.61
N LEU A 106 21.63 1.43 7.92
CA LEU A 106 20.99 1.11 9.19
C LEU A 106 22.00 0.83 10.31
N GLN A 107 23.27 0.55 10.00
CA GLN A 107 24.30 0.28 10.99
C GLN A 107 24.47 1.46 11.96
N GLY A 108 24.60 1.15 13.25
CA GLY A 108 24.70 2.14 14.33
C GLY A 108 23.35 2.71 14.81
N ARG A 109 22.27 2.53 14.04
CA ARG A 109 20.91 2.96 14.41
C ARG A 109 20.01 1.79 14.78
N VAL A 110 20.03 0.73 13.97
CA VAL A 110 19.20 -0.47 14.13
C VAL A 110 20.10 -1.70 14.13
N GLN A 111 19.92 -2.59 15.11
CA GLN A 111 20.62 -3.88 15.12
C GLN A 111 19.90 -4.84 14.20
N ILE A 112 20.37 -4.99 12.99
CA ILE A 112 19.76 -5.76 11.92
C ILE A 112 20.83 -6.49 11.11
N SER A 113 20.54 -7.66 10.61
CA SER A 113 21.34 -8.38 9.62
C SER A 113 20.86 -8.13 8.19
N ARG A 114 21.68 -8.43 7.19
CA ARG A 114 21.27 -8.35 5.78
C ARG A 114 20.05 -9.22 5.46
N ARG A 115 19.98 -10.42 6.05
CA ARG A 115 18.83 -11.32 5.87
C ARG A 115 17.55 -10.73 6.44
N GLU A 116 17.63 -10.00 7.55
CA GLU A 116 16.47 -9.31 8.13
C GLU A 116 16.05 -8.10 7.29
N VAL A 117 16.97 -7.41 6.62
CA VAL A 117 16.63 -6.36 5.65
C VAL A 117 15.77 -6.91 4.53
N ASP A 118 16.17 -8.04 3.91
CA ASP A 118 15.38 -8.72 2.88
C ASP A 118 14.01 -9.16 3.42
N TRP A 119 13.97 -9.75 4.62
CA TRP A 119 12.71 -10.14 5.25
C TRP A 119 11.78 -8.94 5.52
N LEU A 120 12.30 -7.82 6.03
CA LEU A 120 11.53 -6.60 6.25
C LEU A 120 11.03 -5.97 4.95
N LEU A 121 11.81 -6.06 3.86
CA LEU A 121 11.38 -5.62 2.55
C LEU A 121 10.18 -6.44 2.04
N GLN A 122 10.16 -7.76 2.28
CA GLN A 122 9.00 -8.60 1.97
C GLN A 122 7.79 -8.19 2.81
N GLN A 123 7.98 -7.89 4.11
CA GLN A 123 6.89 -7.38 4.97
C GLN A 123 6.36 -6.03 4.46
N TYR A 124 7.24 -5.12 4.04
CA TYR A 124 6.85 -3.85 3.42
C TYR A 124 5.94 -4.06 2.19
N ARG A 125 6.33 -4.95 1.29
CA ARG A 125 5.53 -5.27 0.09
C ARG A 125 4.17 -5.87 0.43
N LEU A 126 4.10 -6.76 1.43
CA LEU A 126 2.83 -7.29 1.93
C LEU A 126 1.94 -6.20 2.54
N LEU A 127 2.52 -5.27 3.31
CA LEU A 127 1.77 -4.14 3.87
C LEU A 127 1.23 -3.23 2.79
N LEU A 128 2.00 -2.94 1.74
CA LEU A 128 1.52 -2.19 0.58
C LEU A 128 0.36 -2.90 -0.12
N ALA A 129 0.47 -4.21 -0.34
CA ALA A 129 -0.61 -5.00 -0.93
C ALA A 129 -1.88 -4.98 -0.05
N CYS A 130 -1.74 -5.05 1.28
CA CYS A 130 -2.87 -4.93 2.22
C CYS A 130 -3.45 -3.50 2.31
N ALA A 131 -2.66 -2.47 2.03
CA ALA A 131 -3.12 -1.09 2.00
C ALA A 131 -3.93 -0.76 0.74
N HIS A 132 -3.81 -1.57 -0.31
CA HIS A 132 -4.51 -1.38 -1.58
C HIS A 132 -6.05 -1.34 -1.46
N PRO A 133 -6.75 -2.12 -0.58
CA PRO A 133 -8.21 -2.00 -0.42
C PRO A 133 -8.68 -0.60 0.02
N SER A 134 -7.84 0.18 0.71
CA SER A 134 -8.18 1.58 1.06
C SER A 134 -8.27 2.50 -0.17
N ALA A 135 -7.89 1.99 -1.34
CA ALA A 135 -8.01 2.71 -2.60
C ALA A 135 -9.48 2.97 -3.01
N LEU A 136 -10.43 2.11 -2.57
CA LEU A 136 -11.85 2.28 -2.89
C LEU A 136 -12.39 3.64 -2.42
N ASP A 137 -12.01 4.09 -1.23
CA ASP A 137 -12.43 5.40 -0.70
C ASP A 137 -11.92 6.54 -1.58
N ARG A 138 -10.67 6.46 -2.06
CA ARG A 138 -10.07 7.46 -2.96
C ARG A 138 -10.75 7.47 -4.32
N LEU A 139 -11.05 6.29 -4.88
CA LEU A 139 -11.79 6.17 -6.14
C LEU A 139 -13.20 6.74 -5.99
N THR A 140 -13.90 6.44 -4.90
CA THR A 140 -15.23 6.98 -4.60
C THR A 140 -15.18 8.51 -4.49
N GLN A 141 -14.19 9.06 -3.81
CA GLN A 141 -14.01 10.51 -3.70
C GLN A 141 -13.73 11.14 -5.07
N ALA A 142 -12.86 10.53 -5.89
CA ALA A 142 -12.59 11.04 -7.24
C ALA A 142 -13.82 11.03 -8.14
N VAL A 143 -14.64 9.97 -8.06
CA VAL A 143 -15.92 9.93 -8.80
C VAL A 143 -16.87 11.03 -8.33
N ALA A 144 -16.94 11.29 -7.01
CA ALA A 144 -17.79 12.38 -6.48
C ALA A 144 -17.28 13.77 -6.90
N GLU A 145 -15.97 13.96 -6.99
CA GLU A 145 -15.35 15.25 -7.33
C GLU A 145 -15.32 15.54 -8.85
N TYR A 146 -14.97 14.54 -9.66
CA TYR A 146 -14.71 14.70 -11.10
C TYR A 146 -15.81 14.07 -11.99
N GLY A 147 -16.77 13.35 -11.41
CA GLY A 147 -17.82 12.65 -12.14
C GLY A 147 -17.38 11.30 -12.73
N GLY A 148 -16.16 10.85 -12.51
CA GLY A 148 -15.63 9.59 -12.99
C GLY A 148 -14.12 9.50 -12.90
N LEU A 149 -13.55 8.45 -13.50
CA LEU A 149 -12.15 8.07 -13.40
C LEU A 149 -11.44 8.17 -14.76
N ILE A 150 -10.10 8.30 -14.71
CA ILE A 150 -9.24 8.21 -15.90
C ILE A 150 -8.36 6.98 -15.76
N VAL A 151 -8.55 6.00 -16.64
CA VAL A 151 -7.82 4.73 -16.61
C VAL A 151 -6.61 4.78 -17.54
N SER A 152 -5.43 4.51 -17.01
CA SER A 152 -4.19 4.39 -17.77
C SER A 152 -3.69 2.96 -17.83
N LEU A 153 -3.17 2.57 -18.99
CA LEU A 153 -2.50 1.30 -19.23
C LEU A 153 -1.07 1.58 -19.70
N ASP A 154 -0.09 1.10 -18.94
CA ASP A 154 1.33 1.28 -19.22
C ASP A 154 2.13 0.02 -18.95
N GLY A 155 3.23 -0.18 -19.68
CA GLY A 155 4.13 -1.32 -19.57
C GLY A 155 5.52 -0.90 -19.09
N LEU A 156 6.07 -1.68 -18.17
CA LEU A 156 7.44 -1.56 -17.69
C LEU A 156 8.25 -2.72 -18.22
N GLU A 157 9.38 -2.44 -18.86
CA GLU A 157 10.36 -3.43 -19.29
C GLU A 157 11.56 -3.42 -18.34
N PRO A 158 11.59 -4.29 -17.33
CA PRO A 158 12.77 -4.42 -16.48
C PRO A 158 13.95 -4.95 -17.27
N GLU A 159 15.14 -4.42 -17.04
CA GLU A 159 16.37 -4.87 -17.70
C GLU A 159 16.57 -6.39 -17.53
N GLY A 160 16.75 -7.11 -18.64
CA GLY A 160 17.00 -8.55 -18.67
C GLY A 160 15.78 -9.44 -18.40
N ALA A 161 14.58 -8.89 -18.27
CA ALA A 161 13.37 -9.67 -18.12
C ALA A 161 12.85 -10.17 -19.49
N GLN A 162 12.37 -11.42 -19.54
CA GLN A 162 11.66 -11.96 -20.71
C GLN A 162 10.18 -11.54 -20.73
N GLU A 163 9.67 -11.10 -19.60
CA GLU A 163 8.27 -10.69 -19.40
C GLU A 163 8.21 -9.19 -19.10
N GLN A 164 7.12 -8.54 -19.52
CA GLN A 164 6.84 -7.16 -19.24
C GLN A 164 5.83 -7.04 -18.11
N LEU A 165 6.10 -6.14 -17.15
CA LEU A 165 5.13 -5.79 -16.11
C LEU A 165 4.15 -4.75 -16.67
N TRP A 166 2.89 -5.12 -16.74
CA TRP A 166 1.81 -4.24 -17.17
C TRP A 166 0.99 -3.75 -16.01
N VAL A 167 0.69 -2.46 -16.00
CA VAL A 167 -0.02 -1.79 -14.91
C VAL A 167 -1.24 -1.07 -15.48
N VAL A 168 -2.38 -1.34 -14.89
CA VAL A 168 -3.60 -0.55 -15.06
C VAL A 168 -3.76 0.31 -13.82
N TRP A 169 -3.82 1.62 -13.99
CA TRP A 169 -3.90 2.56 -12.87
C TRP A 169 -4.90 3.68 -13.12
N GLU A 170 -5.42 4.23 -12.05
CA GLU A 170 -6.30 5.40 -12.08
C GLU A 170 -5.46 6.66 -11.88
N VAL A 171 -5.56 7.60 -12.83
CA VAL A 171 -4.65 8.74 -12.97
C VAL A 171 -4.87 9.81 -11.91
N LEU A 172 -6.12 10.14 -11.57
CA LEU A 172 -6.46 11.23 -10.65
C LEU A 172 -6.02 10.94 -9.21
N THR A 173 -6.23 9.68 -8.78
CA THR A 173 -5.87 9.22 -7.42
C THR A 173 -4.52 8.53 -7.35
N GLN A 174 -3.87 8.31 -8.50
CA GLN A 174 -2.63 7.53 -8.62
C GLN A 174 -2.76 6.11 -8.02
N THR A 175 -3.95 5.51 -8.19
CA THR A 175 -4.26 4.20 -7.64
C THR A 175 -4.00 3.11 -8.67
N ILE A 176 -3.14 2.14 -8.33
CA ILE A 176 -2.96 0.93 -9.12
C ILE A 176 -4.22 0.07 -8.98
N LEU A 177 -4.90 -0.18 -10.11
CA LEU A 177 -6.10 -1.02 -10.18
C LEU A 177 -5.73 -2.49 -10.38
N LEU A 178 -4.72 -2.75 -11.22
CA LEU A 178 -4.20 -4.09 -11.47
C LEU A 178 -2.75 -4.00 -11.98
N ALA A 179 -1.94 -4.97 -11.61
CA ALA A 179 -0.60 -5.17 -12.19
C ALA A 179 -0.38 -6.66 -12.46
N ALA A 180 0.16 -7.00 -13.64
CA ALA A 180 0.49 -8.38 -13.98
C ALA A 180 1.67 -8.46 -14.96
N TRP A 181 2.41 -9.56 -14.86
CA TRP A 181 3.43 -9.92 -15.82
C TRP A 181 2.80 -10.55 -17.06
N LEU A 182 3.16 -10.07 -18.23
CA LEU A 182 2.72 -10.63 -19.50
C LEU A 182 3.91 -11.12 -20.31
N PRO A 183 3.92 -12.40 -20.74
CA PRO A 183 5.01 -12.95 -21.55
C PRO A 183 4.96 -12.46 -23.01
N ARG A 184 3.80 -11.96 -23.43
CA ARG A 184 3.59 -11.39 -24.79
C ARG A 184 2.60 -10.25 -24.72
N VAL A 185 2.87 -9.21 -25.49
CA VAL A 185 2.04 -8.02 -25.61
C VAL A 185 1.22 -8.10 -26.89
N THR A 186 -0.04 -8.45 -26.75
CA THR A 186 -1.03 -8.46 -27.84
C THR A 186 -2.31 -7.77 -27.36
N ALA A 187 -3.15 -7.34 -28.28
CA ALA A 187 -4.44 -6.75 -27.89
C ALA A 187 -5.30 -7.73 -27.07
N GLU A 188 -5.16 -9.04 -27.30
CA GLU A 188 -5.86 -10.08 -26.55
C GLU A 188 -5.34 -10.22 -25.11
N THR A 189 -4.00 -10.30 -24.91
CA THR A 189 -3.42 -10.43 -23.59
C THR A 189 -3.61 -9.16 -22.75
N LEU A 190 -3.52 -8.00 -23.37
CA LEU A 190 -3.85 -6.72 -22.73
C LEU A 190 -5.36 -6.62 -22.43
N GLY A 191 -6.21 -7.12 -23.32
CA GLY A 191 -7.66 -7.19 -23.09
C GLY A 191 -8.01 -8.07 -21.90
N ALA A 192 -7.35 -9.23 -21.76
CA ALA A 192 -7.51 -10.10 -20.59
C ALA A 192 -7.08 -9.42 -19.27
N LEU A 193 -6.07 -8.54 -19.32
CA LEU A 193 -5.63 -7.73 -18.18
C LEU A 193 -6.64 -6.63 -17.84
N VAL A 194 -7.18 -5.95 -18.84
CA VAL A 194 -8.10 -4.81 -18.67
C VAL A 194 -9.49 -5.25 -18.23
N LYS A 195 -9.95 -6.42 -18.69
CA LYS A 195 -11.31 -6.92 -18.40
C LYS A 195 -11.68 -6.95 -16.92
N PRO A 196 -10.87 -7.53 -15.99
CA PRO A 196 -11.19 -7.52 -14.55
C PRO A 196 -11.34 -6.12 -13.98
N VAL A 197 -10.56 -5.16 -14.48
CA VAL A 197 -10.64 -3.76 -14.06
C VAL A 197 -11.96 -3.14 -14.52
N LYS A 198 -12.34 -3.36 -15.76
CA LYS A 198 -13.63 -2.92 -16.28
C LYS A 198 -14.78 -3.49 -15.46
N ASP A 199 -14.81 -4.82 -15.27
CA ASP A 199 -15.83 -5.51 -14.50
C ASP A 199 -15.96 -4.96 -13.08
N PHE A 200 -14.81 -4.67 -12.43
CA PHE A 200 -14.75 -4.05 -11.11
C PHE A 200 -15.35 -2.63 -11.11
N LEU A 201 -14.92 -1.76 -12.04
CA LEU A 201 -15.38 -0.38 -12.10
C LEU A 201 -16.89 -0.31 -12.40
N GLU A 202 -17.39 -1.16 -13.28
CA GLU A 202 -18.84 -1.27 -13.57
C GLU A 202 -19.63 -1.76 -12.36
N HIS A 203 -19.12 -2.76 -11.65
CA HIS A 203 -19.76 -3.27 -10.42
C HIS A 203 -19.86 -2.19 -9.34
N GLN A 204 -18.85 -1.32 -9.22
CA GLN A 204 -18.87 -0.19 -8.30
C GLN A 204 -19.70 1.01 -8.80
N GLY A 205 -20.15 0.98 -10.06
CA GLY A 205 -20.84 2.12 -10.68
C GLY A 205 -19.93 3.31 -10.96
N PHE A 206 -18.63 3.09 -11.17
CA PHE A 206 -17.64 4.14 -11.43
C PHE A 206 -17.49 4.40 -12.94
N PRO A 207 -17.95 5.57 -13.44
CA PRO A 207 -17.79 5.94 -14.84
C PRO A 207 -16.33 6.14 -15.23
N VAL A 208 -15.95 5.70 -16.43
CA VAL A 208 -14.66 6.01 -17.04
C VAL A 208 -14.81 7.18 -17.99
N LEU A 209 -14.19 8.31 -17.70
CA LEU A 209 -14.27 9.57 -18.48
C LEU A 209 -13.29 9.58 -19.64
N ALA A 210 -12.12 8.99 -19.42
CA ALA A 210 -11.06 8.92 -20.43
C ALA A 210 -10.14 7.72 -20.17
N THR A 211 -9.46 7.30 -21.24
CA THR A 211 -8.37 6.33 -21.15
C THR A 211 -7.06 6.96 -21.59
N LEU A 212 -5.93 6.48 -21.04
CA LEU A 212 -4.58 6.95 -21.33
C LEU A 212 -3.66 5.77 -21.64
N SER A 213 -2.86 5.85 -22.70
CA SER A 213 -1.79 4.88 -22.96
C SER A 213 -0.67 5.48 -23.81
N ASP A 214 0.42 4.73 -23.99
CA ASP A 214 1.40 5.00 -25.05
C ASP A 214 0.74 4.76 -26.42
N LYS A 215 1.32 5.36 -27.46
CA LYS A 215 0.87 5.23 -28.84
C LYS A 215 1.29 3.89 -29.45
N GLN A 216 0.72 2.80 -28.93
CA GLN A 216 0.92 1.44 -29.43
C GLN A 216 -0.44 0.84 -29.83
N SER A 217 -0.53 0.35 -31.07
CA SER A 217 -1.79 -0.20 -31.63
C SER A 217 -2.44 -1.31 -30.77
N PRO A 218 -1.71 -2.23 -30.10
CA PRO A 218 -2.34 -3.22 -29.22
C PRO A 218 -3.02 -2.60 -28.01
N LEU A 219 -2.45 -1.52 -27.42
CA LEU A 219 -3.02 -0.80 -26.28
C LEU A 219 -4.32 -0.09 -26.65
N GLU A 220 -4.28 0.67 -27.75
CA GLU A 220 -5.45 1.38 -28.26
C GLU A 220 -6.61 0.40 -28.52
N LYS A 221 -6.32 -0.72 -29.22
CA LYS A 221 -7.33 -1.74 -29.51
C LYS A 221 -7.91 -2.39 -28.26
N ALA A 222 -7.06 -2.67 -27.25
CA ALA A 222 -7.53 -3.23 -26.00
C ALA A 222 -8.45 -2.24 -25.27
N LEU A 223 -8.05 -0.98 -25.13
CA LEU A 223 -8.83 0.04 -24.44
C LEU A 223 -10.12 0.36 -25.17
N GLU A 224 -10.10 0.51 -26.52
CA GLU A 224 -11.31 0.74 -27.33
C GLU A 224 -12.31 -0.42 -27.25
N THR A 225 -11.81 -1.67 -27.14
CA THR A 225 -12.68 -2.84 -27.01
C THR A 225 -13.48 -2.82 -25.70
N PHE A 226 -12.88 -2.37 -24.61
CA PHE A 226 -13.52 -2.39 -23.29
C PHE A 226 -14.25 -1.09 -22.93
N TRP A 227 -13.82 0.04 -23.49
CA TRP A 227 -14.46 1.35 -23.30
C TRP A 227 -14.72 2.02 -24.66
N PRO A 228 -15.61 1.45 -25.50
CA PRO A 228 -15.89 2.00 -26.82
C PRO A 228 -16.47 3.41 -26.71
N GLY A 229 -15.94 4.33 -27.51
CA GLY A 229 -16.39 5.71 -27.55
C GLY A 229 -15.94 6.58 -26.35
N VAL A 230 -15.20 6.02 -25.38
CA VAL A 230 -14.56 6.82 -24.33
C VAL A 230 -13.35 7.55 -24.92
N ARG A 231 -13.18 8.81 -24.55
CA ARG A 231 -12.05 9.63 -25.04
C ARG A 231 -10.72 8.97 -24.70
N HIS A 232 -9.83 8.86 -25.68
CA HIS A 232 -8.49 8.34 -25.50
C HIS A 232 -7.44 9.44 -25.65
N GLN A 233 -6.49 9.50 -24.72
CA GLN A 233 -5.34 10.42 -24.71
C GLN A 233 -4.05 9.61 -24.83
N TRP A 234 -3.18 9.99 -25.72
CA TRP A 234 -1.80 9.45 -25.75
C TRP A 234 -0.93 10.07 -24.65
N CYS A 235 -0.09 9.26 -24.04
CA CYS A 235 0.83 9.70 -22.99
C CYS A 235 1.83 10.73 -23.52
N GLN A 236 1.75 11.96 -23.02
CA GLN A 236 2.63 13.04 -23.44
C GLN A 236 4.09 12.79 -23.03
N ALA A 237 4.34 12.13 -21.89
CA ALA A 237 5.69 11.79 -21.45
C ALA A 237 6.38 10.85 -22.43
N HIS A 238 5.69 9.82 -22.93
CA HIS A 238 6.20 8.92 -23.97
C HIS A 238 6.45 9.66 -25.28
N PHE A 239 5.55 10.56 -25.67
CA PHE A 239 5.72 11.38 -26.86
C PHE A 239 6.96 12.26 -26.77
N LEU A 240 7.17 12.98 -25.66
CA LEU A 240 8.33 13.83 -25.44
C LEU A 240 9.63 13.02 -25.38
N ARG A 241 9.62 11.87 -24.71
CA ARG A 241 10.78 10.95 -24.67
C ARG A 241 11.17 10.49 -26.07
N ASN A 242 10.20 10.09 -26.89
CA ASN A 242 10.46 9.65 -28.26
C ASN A 242 10.99 10.79 -29.16
N LEU A 243 10.56 12.03 -28.94
CA LEU A 243 11.12 13.19 -29.62
C LEU A 243 12.57 13.50 -29.20
N ALA A 244 12.91 13.22 -27.96
CA ALA A 244 14.25 13.47 -27.43
C ALA A 244 15.27 12.38 -27.77
N GLN A 245 14.85 11.16 -28.11
CA GLN A 245 15.75 10.05 -28.47
C GLN A 245 16.80 10.36 -29.55
N PRO A 246 16.51 11.12 -30.62
CA PRO A 246 17.51 11.45 -31.61
C PRO A 246 18.60 12.45 -31.14
N LEU A 247 18.45 13.02 -29.94
CA LEU A 247 19.34 14.02 -29.37
C LEU A 247 20.37 13.43 -28.40
N TYR A 248 20.31 12.13 -28.14
CA TYR A 248 21.24 11.37 -27.30
C TYR A 248 21.77 10.16 -28.08
#